data_2cacadc26503bbf8402ceeaf9b5a17ff
#
_entry.id   2cacadc26503bbf8402ceeaf9b5a17ff
#
_cell.length_a   1.000
_cell.length_b   1.000
_cell.length_c   1.000
_cell.angle_alpha   90.00
_cell.angle_beta   90.00
_cell.angle_gamma   90.00
#
_symmetry.space_group_name_H-M   'P 1'
#
loop_
_entity.id
_entity.type
_entity.pdbx_description
1 polymer ?
#
loop_
_entity_poly.entity_id
_entity_poly.type
_entity_poly.pdbx_seq_one_letter_code
_entity_poly.pdbx_strand_id
1 'polypeptide(L)'
;YSEGRLRLMGYVLYDKMQVFPQFNSALVWLTKEEQSKFQYVKGDTEGFVNIPLSIKNIIFSVFLREDTEKNMIKVSLRSVGAFPCNKVAAEFFNGGGHLNASGGEFYGTMDEAIDLFKQALVKYEELLLAKK
;
A
#
# COMPACT_ATOMS: atom_id res chain seq x y z
N TYR A 1 6.72 -3.00 20.46
CA TYR A 1 6.16 -1.92 19.66
C TYR A 1 5.70 -0.78 20.56
N SER A 2 5.70 0.44 20.02
CA SER A 2 5.18 1.59 20.74
C SER A 2 3.66 1.53 20.88
N GLU A 3 3.13 2.21 21.88
CA GLU A 3 1.68 2.35 22.00
C GLU A 3 1.11 3.05 20.77
N GLY A 4 1.81 4.07 20.26
CA GLY A 4 1.41 4.80 19.06
C GLY A 4 1.26 3.87 17.85
N ARG A 5 2.20 2.94 17.67
CA ARG A 5 2.11 1.96 16.60
C ARG A 5 0.86 1.10 16.69
N LEU A 6 0.55 0.61 17.89
CA LEU A 6 -0.62 -0.25 18.07
C LEU A 6 -1.93 0.51 17.81
N ARG A 7 -1.99 1.76 18.27
CA ARG A 7 -3.17 2.60 18.03
C ARG A 7 -3.30 2.96 16.55
N LEU A 8 -2.18 3.28 15.90
CA LEU A 8 -2.15 3.57 14.47
C LEU A 8 -2.59 2.34 13.67
N MET A 9 -2.13 1.15 14.05
CA MET A 9 -2.55 -0.10 13.41
C MET A 9 -4.06 -0.30 13.54
N GLY A 10 -4.64 -0.05 14.71
CA GLY A 10 -6.08 -0.15 14.90
C GLY A 10 -6.85 0.81 14.00
N TYR A 11 -6.38 2.03 13.90
CA TYR A 11 -6.97 3.04 13.03
C TYR A 11 -6.90 2.62 11.55
N VAL A 12 -5.74 2.14 11.13
CA VAL A 12 -5.53 1.67 9.75
C VAL A 12 -6.48 0.54 9.41
N LEU A 13 -6.57 -0.46 10.29
CA LEU A 13 -7.41 -1.63 10.04
C LEU A 13 -8.89 -1.28 9.97
N TYR A 14 -9.33 -0.32 10.75
CA TYR A 14 -10.74 0.05 10.81
C TYR A 14 -11.11 1.10 9.75
N ASP A 15 -10.34 2.17 9.64
CA ASP A 15 -10.72 3.34 8.85
C ASP A 15 -10.01 3.47 7.51
N LYS A 16 -8.79 2.95 7.38
CA LYS A 16 -7.92 3.29 6.24
C LYS A 16 -7.67 2.14 5.27
N MET A 17 -8.04 0.93 5.64
CA MET A 17 -7.88 -0.21 4.75
C MET A 17 -9.10 -0.32 3.85
N GLN A 18 -8.86 -0.24 2.55
CA GLN A 18 -9.91 -0.40 1.54
C GLN A 18 -9.64 -1.67 0.75
N VAL A 19 -10.65 -2.54 0.69
CA VAL A 19 -10.54 -3.80 -0.04
C VAL A 19 -11.28 -3.66 -1.37
N PHE A 20 -10.66 -4.17 -2.43
CA PHE A 20 -11.22 -4.20 -3.78
C PHE A 20 -11.38 -5.66 -4.21
N PRO A 21 -12.48 -6.32 -3.76
CA PRO A 21 -12.65 -7.76 -4.03
C PRO A 21 -12.66 -8.09 -5.51
N GLN A 22 -13.18 -7.19 -6.34
CA GLN A 22 -13.25 -7.38 -7.78
C GLN A 22 -11.87 -7.42 -8.44
N PHE A 23 -10.83 -7.00 -7.72
CA PHE A 23 -9.45 -7.03 -8.20
C PHE A 23 -8.53 -7.86 -7.29
N ASN A 24 -9.07 -8.55 -6.30
CA ASN A 24 -8.28 -9.32 -5.32
C ASN A 24 -7.16 -8.49 -4.69
N SER A 25 -7.45 -7.22 -4.41
CA SER A 25 -6.45 -6.24 -3.99
C SER A 25 -6.94 -5.40 -2.82
N ALA A 26 -6.00 -4.76 -2.14
CA ALA A 26 -6.29 -3.85 -1.05
C ALA A 26 -5.35 -2.66 -1.07
N LEU A 27 -5.80 -1.57 -0.46
CA LEU A 27 -5.07 -0.33 -0.34
C LEU A 27 -5.14 0.17 1.09
N VAL A 28 -4.02 0.67 1.58
CA VAL A 28 -3.96 1.42 2.84
C VAL A 28 -3.27 2.74 2.53
N TRP A 29 -3.76 3.85 3.10
CA TRP A 29 -3.07 5.13 2.93
C TRP A 29 -3.09 5.93 4.23
N LEU A 30 -2.03 6.71 4.45
CA LEU A 30 -1.88 7.55 5.63
C LEU A 30 -1.30 8.90 5.23
N THR A 31 -1.92 9.98 5.73
CA THR A 31 -1.41 11.33 5.56
C THR A 31 -0.44 11.68 6.68
N LYS A 32 0.30 12.78 6.51
CA LYS A 32 1.17 13.32 7.56
C LYS A 32 0.38 13.63 8.82
N GLU A 33 -0.80 14.23 8.65
CA GLU A 33 -1.65 14.62 9.78
C GLU A 33 -2.10 13.40 10.57
N GLU A 34 -2.49 12.34 9.89
CA GLU A 34 -2.91 11.10 10.55
C GLU A 34 -1.77 10.47 11.33
N GLN A 35 -0.56 10.46 10.75
CA GLN A 35 0.62 9.95 11.43
C GLN A 35 0.93 10.76 12.68
N SER A 36 0.86 12.08 12.58
CA SER A 36 1.11 12.99 13.70
C SER A 36 0.11 12.77 14.82
N LYS A 37 -1.16 12.56 14.48
CA LYS A 37 -2.24 12.34 15.45
C LYS A 37 -1.95 11.15 16.36
N PHE A 38 -1.26 10.14 15.87
CA PHE A 38 -0.92 8.95 16.63
C PHE A 38 0.53 8.96 17.14
N GLN A 39 1.15 10.14 17.16
CA GLN A 39 2.52 10.30 17.63
C GLN A 39 3.51 9.38 16.91
N TYR A 40 3.40 9.35 15.59
CA TYR A 40 4.22 8.50 14.74
C TYR A 40 5.72 8.66 15.04
N VAL A 41 6.39 7.51 15.20
CA VAL A 41 7.84 7.42 15.27
C VAL A 41 8.28 6.61 14.05
N LYS A 42 9.43 6.99 13.46
CA LYS A 42 9.96 6.32 12.27
C LYS A 42 9.97 4.80 12.48
N GLY A 43 9.40 4.08 11.55
CA GLY A 43 9.27 2.62 11.62
C GLY A 43 7.93 2.11 12.15
N ASP A 44 7.09 2.98 12.69
CA ASP A 44 5.79 2.57 13.26
C ASP A 44 4.81 1.99 12.25
N THR A 45 5.00 2.25 10.96
CA THR A 45 4.14 1.71 9.91
C THR A 45 4.76 0.51 9.21
N GLU A 46 5.93 0.07 9.64
CA GLU A 46 6.60 -1.06 9.03
C GLU A 46 5.73 -2.32 9.12
N GLY A 47 5.57 -3.01 8.00
CA GLY A 47 4.77 -4.22 7.95
C GLY A 47 3.28 -4.01 7.70
N PHE A 48 2.78 -2.78 7.77
CA PHE A 48 1.34 -2.52 7.57
C PHE A 48 0.86 -3.01 6.20
N VAL A 49 1.69 -2.90 5.16
CA VAL A 49 1.32 -3.33 3.81
C VAL A 49 1.03 -4.82 3.71
N ASN A 50 1.57 -5.63 4.62
CA ASN A 50 1.36 -7.08 4.60
C ASN A 50 0.02 -7.49 5.21
N ILE A 51 -0.57 -6.66 6.06
CA ILE A 51 -1.77 -7.05 6.81
C ILE A 51 -2.94 -7.43 5.90
N PRO A 52 -3.25 -6.65 4.85
CA PRO A 52 -4.38 -7.01 3.98
C PRO A 52 -4.22 -8.35 3.25
N LEU A 53 -2.98 -8.83 3.09
CA LEU A 53 -2.74 -10.11 2.41
C LEU A 53 -3.21 -11.31 3.23
N SER A 54 -3.54 -11.11 4.51
CA SER A 54 -4.14 -12.17 5.33
C SER A 54 -5.63 -12.34 5.05
N ILE A 55 -6.25 -11.41 4.33
CA ILE A 55 -7.65 -11.54 3.92
C ILE A 55 -7.76 -12.55 2.79
N LYS A 56 -8.72 -13.46 2.91
CA LYS A 56 -8.93 -14.50 1.90
C LYS A 56 -9.10 -13.88 0.50
N ASN A 57 -8.40 -14.41 -0.47
CA ASN A 57 -8.42 -14.02 -1.88
C ASN A 57 -7.69 -12.70 -2.21
N ILE A 58 -7.19 -11.96 -1.24
CA ILE A 58 -6.40 -10.75 -1.52
C ILE A 58 -4.96 -11.16 -1.80
N ILE A 59 -4.49 -10.84 -3.01
CA ILE A 59 -3.14 -11.23 -3.46
C ILE A 59 -2.21 -10.05 -3.70
N PHE A 60 -2.74 -8.81 -3.68
CA PHE A 60 -1.96 -7.61 -3.94
C PHE A 60 -2.37 -6.52 -2.96
N SER A 61 -1.38 -5.88 -2.34
CA SER A 61 -1.59 -4.83 -1.36
C SER A 61 -0.62 -3.68 -1.61
N VAL A 62 -1.13 -2.46 -1.54
CA VAL A 62 -0.32 -1.25 -1.66
C VAL A 62 -0.56 -0.36 -0.45
N PHE A 63 0.52 0.20 0.07
CA PHE A 63 0.48 1.17 1.16
C PHE A 63 1.07 2.48 0.67
N LEU A 64 0.27 3.55 0.73
CA LEU A 64 0.66 4.91 0.36
C LEU A 64 0.80 5.73 1.63
N ARG A 65 1.99 6.22 1.92
CA ARG A 65 2.25 6.99 3.13
C ARG A 65 2.93 8.31 2.79
N GLU A 66 2.32 9.42 3.18
CA GLU A 66 3.00 10.71 3.06
C GLU A 66 4.23 10.70 3.94
N ASP A 67 5.38 11.04 3.37
CA ASP A 67 6.62 11.09 4.14
C ASP A 67 6.55 12.27 5.11
N THR A 68 7.08 12.08 6.33
CA THR A 68 7.01 13.11 7.36
C THR A 68 8.11 14.16 7.23
N GLU A 69 9.13 13.89 6.44
CA GLU A 69 10.27 14.80 6.25
C GLU A 69 10.34 15.41 4.86
N LYS A 70 9.95 14.63 3.83
CA LYS A 70 10.03 15.03 2.43
C LYS A 70 8.65 15.22 1.84
N ASN A 71 8.53 16.07 0.84
CA ASN A 71 7.26 16.32 0.15
C ASN A 71 7.05 15.24 -0.92
N MET A 72 6.77 14.03 -0.47
CA MET A 72 6.52 12.90 -1.35
C MET A 72 5.71 11.83 -0.62
N ILE A 73 5.18 10.90 -1.39
CA ILE A 73 4.46 9.73 -0.87
C ILE A 73 5.36 8.51 -1.06
N LYS A 74 5.62 7.79 0.02
CA LYS A 74 6.30 6.51 -0.05
C LYS A 74 5.31 5.43 -0.40
N VAL A 75 5.70 4.55 -1.32
CA VAL A 75 4.83 3.48 -1.80
C VAL A 75 5.47 2.15 -1.44
N SER A 76 4.71 1.31 -0.75
CA SER A 76 5.12 -0.07 -0.48
C SER A 76 4.14 -0.99 -1.19
N LEU A 77 4.66 -2.01 -1.86
CA LEU A 77 3.84 -2.96 -2.60
C LEU A 77 4.21 -4.37 -2.17
N ARG A 78 3.20 -5.19 -1.96
CA ARG A 78 3.39 -6.60 -1.62
C ARG A 78 2.39 -7.43 -2.39
N SER A 79 2.77 -8.67 -2.71
CA SER A 79 1.88 -9.60 -3.38
C SER A 79 2.18 -11.02 -2.92
N VAL A 80 1.29 -11.94 -3.25
CA VAL A 80 1.50 -13.37 -3.01
C VAL A 80 1.40 -14.12 -4.33
N GLY A 81 2.06 -15.27 -4.39
CA GLY A 81 2.02 -16.09 -5.59
C GLY A 81 2.76 -15.46 -6.76
N ALA A 82 2.21 -15.60 -7.94
CA ALA A 82 2.86 -15.18 -9.18
C ALA A 82 2.63 -13.72 -9.57
N PHE A 83 1.81 -12.98 -8.83
CA PHE A 83 1.53 -11.60 -9.20
C PHE A 83 2.77 -10.71 -9.02
N PRO A 84 3.24 -10.04 -10.08
CA PRO A 84 4.49 -9.29 -10.04
C PRO A 84 4.30 -7.86 -9.55
N CYS A 85 4.28 -7.63 -8.24
CA CYS A 85 4.12 -6.27 -7.72
C CYS A 85 5.30 -5.37 -8.12
N ASN A 86 6.47 -5.94 -8.42
CA ASN A 86 7.61 -5.16 -8.89
C ASN A 86 7.36 -4.50 -10.24
N LYS A 87 6.56 -5.10 -11.10
CA LYS A 87 6.19 -4.49 -12.39
C LYS A 87 5.28 -3.29 -12.19
N VAL A 88 4.34 -3.39 -11.25
CA VAL A 88 3.48 -2.26 -10.89
C VAL A 88 4.31 -1.11 -10.33
N ALA A 89 5.26 -1.43 -9.45
CA ALA A 89 6.14 -0.43 -8.86
C ALA A 89 6.92 0.32 -9.94
N ALA A 90 7.50 -0.41 -10.90
CA ALA A 90 8.30 0.18 -11.96
C ALA A 90 7.46 1.03 -12.92
N GLU A 91 6.28 0.57 -13.25
CA GLU A 91 5.43 1.23 -14.23
C GLU A 91 4.68 2.44 -13.66
N PHE A 92 4.20 2.36 -12.43
CA PHE A 92 3.30 3.37 -11.85
C PHE A 92 3.91 4.21 -10.75
N PHE A 93 4.94 3.71 -10.03
CA PHE A 93 5.39 4.36 -8.81
C PHE A 93 6.90 4.62 -8.74
N ASN A 94 7.54 4.78 -9.90
CA ASN A 94 8.97 5.13 -9.98
C ASN A 94 9.85 4.22 -9.11
N GLY A 95 9.55 2.94 -9.08
CA GLY A 95 10.23 2.03 -8.16
C GLY A 95 10.58 0.69 -8.76
N GLY A 96 10.71 -0.29 -7.90
CA GLY A 96 11.09 -1.64 -8.27
C GLY A 96 11.32 -2.49 -7.03
N GLY A 97 11.87 -3.67 -7.24
CA GLY A 97 12.17 -4.60 -6.16
C GLY A 97 11.96 -6.03 -6.60
N HIS A 98 11.50 -6.84 -5.66
CA HIS A 98 11.28 -8.27 -5.89
C HIS A 98 9.84 -8.55 -6.31
N LEU A 99 9.62 -9.73 -6.85
CA LEU A 99 8.30 -10.15 -7.35
C LEU A 99 7.17 -9.88 -6.36
N ASN A 100 7.38 -10.18 -5.09
CA ASN A 100 6.35 -10.07 -4.06
C ASN A 100 6.60 -8.95 -3.04
N ALA A 101 7.67 -8.19 -3.18
CA ALA A 101 8.00 -7.10 -2.26
C ALA A 101 8.77 -6.00 -2.99
N SER A 102 8.12 -4.87 -3.17
CA SER A 102 8.68 -3.75 -3.93
C SER A 102 8.33 -2.43 -3.26
N GLY A 103 8.98 -1.37 -3.70
CA GLY A 103 8.73 -0.03 -3.22
C GLY A 103 8.86 0.98 -4.31
N GLY A 104 8.40 2.20 -4.03
CA GLY A 104 8.49 3.30 -4.95
C GLY A 104 8.21 4.63 -4.27
N GLU A 105 8.08 5.66 -5.10
CA GLU A 105 7.83 7.02 -4.66
C GLU A 105 6.82 7.66 -5.59
N PHE A 106 6.01 8.56 -5.05
CA PHE A 106 5.08 9.33 -5.85
C PHE A 106 5.15 10.79 -5.45
N TYR A 107 5.25 11.67 -6.43
CA TYR A 107 5.31 13.11 -6.23
C TYR A 107 4.01 13.71 -6.73
N GLY A 108 3.14 14.07 -5.80
CA GLY A 108 1.81 14.59 -6.06
C GLY A 108 0.94 14.46 -4.82
N THR A 109 -0.36 14.62 -5.00
CA THR A 109 -1.32 14.52 -3.89
C THR A 109 -1.66 13.07 -3.59
N MET A 110 -2.19 12.84 -2.39
CA MET A 110 -2.66 11.51 -2.01
C MET A 110 -3.80 11.05 -2.94
N ASP A 111 -4.72 11.96 -3.30
CA ASP A 111 -5.80 11.62 -4.21
C ASP A 111 -5.28 11.18 -5.58
N GLU A 112 -4.24 11.85 -6.08
CA GLU A 112 -3.60 11.46 -7.35
C GLU A 112 -2.95 10.09 -7.23
N ALA A 113 -2.30 9.81 -6.11
CA ALA A 113 -1.67 8.50 -5.88
C ALA A 113 -2.71 7.38 -5.81
N ILE A 114 -3.82 7.62 -5.12
CA ILE A 114 -4.91 6.65 -5.02
C ILE A 114 -5.50 6.37 -6.39
N ASP A 115 -5.71 7.43 -7.20
CA ASP A 115 -6.22 7.28 -8.56
C ASP A 115 -5.27 6.44 -9.42
N LEU A 116 -3.98 6.68 -9.29
CA LEU A 116 -2.96 5.92 -10.01
C LEU A 116 -2.98 4.43 -9.61
N PHE A 117 -3.18 4.15 -8.34
CA PHE A 117 -3.36 2.77 -7.87
C PHE A 117 -4.55 2.11 -8.56
N LYS A 118 -5.68 2.83 -8.65
CA LYS A 118 -6.87 2.29 -9.31
C LYS A 118 -6.63 2.02 -10.80
N GLN A 119 -5.87 2.89 -11.46
CA GLN A 119 -5.48 2.67 -12.86
C GLN A 119 -4.61 1.40 -12.99
N ALA A 120 -3.71 1.17 -12.03
CA ALA A 120 -2.88 -0.03 -12.02
C ALA A 120 -3.73 -1.29 -11.89
N LEU A 121 -4.78 -1.26 -11.05
CA LEU A 121 -5.68 -2.41 -10.91
C LEU A 121 -6.35 -2.77 -12.24
N VAL A 122 -6.81 -1.75 -12.96
CA VAL A 122 -7.45 -1.98 -14.26
C VAL A 122 -6.45 -2.56 -15.26
N LYS A 123 -5.25 -2.03 -15.31
CA LYS A 123 -4.24 -2.51 -16.25
C LYS A 123 -3.82 -3.95 -15.98
N TYR A 124 -3.71 -4.33 -14.71
CA TYR A 124 -3.25 -5.67 -14.32
C TYR A 124 -4.38 -6.61 -13.97
N GLU A 125 -5.62 -6.30 -14.35
CA GLU A 125 -6.80 -7.07 -13.99
C GLU A 125 -6.68 -8.55 -14.32
N GLU A 126 -6.20 -8.88 -15.52
CA GLU A 126 -6.07 -10.29 -15.95
C GLU A 126 -5.17 -11.08 -15.00
N LEU A 127 -4.02 -10.51 -14.64
CA LEU A 127 -3.08 -11.17 -13.73
C LEU A 127 -3.61 -11.22 -12.30
N LEU A 128 -4.37 -10.20 -11.86
CA LEU A 128 -4.96 -10.18 -10.53
C LEU A 128 -6.07 -11.23 -10.37
N LEU A 129 -6.76 -11.55 -11.45
CA LEU A 129 -7.87 -12.51 -11.44
C LEU A 129 -7.47 -13.88 -11.95
N ALA A 130 -6.23 -14.08 -12.33
CA ALA A 130 -5.77 -15.37 -12.85
C ALA A 130 -5.89 -16.44 -11.77
N LYS A 131 -6.37 -17.61 -12.16
CA LYS A 131 -6.44 -18.76 -11.25
C LYS A 131 -5.05 -19.30 -11.02
N LYS A 132 -4.78 -19.61 -9.78
CA LYS A 132 -3.49 -20.20 -9.38
C LYS A 132 -3.48 -21.70 -9.70
#